data_200c6c8b4a9f6c85708f07982e6244d0
#
_entry.id   200c6c8b4a9f6c85708f07982e6244d0
#
_cell.length_a   1.000
_cell.length_b   1.000
_cell.length_c   1.000
_cell.angle_alpha   90.00
_cell.angle_beta   90.00
_cell.angle_gamma   90.00
#
_symmetry.space_group_name_H-M   'P 1'
#
loop_
_entity.id
_entity.type
_entity.pdbx_description
1 polymer ?
#
loop_
_entity_poly.entity_id
_entity_poly.type
_entity_poly.pdbx_seq_one_letter_code
_entity_poly.pdbx_strand_id
1 'polypeptide(L)'
;MSNYVLTCCSTADVSEKYLQSRDVKYVYFNYELDGVQCKDDFGRTNAPADLFKKMLAGAECRTSQVSIGEYMAFWRPFLEEGKDVLHVSLSSGVSGTYESACQAKVEIEQEFPDRKIEVVDSLQASSGYGLLVDGLADKRDEGLSFDEAVAWAKEARHRVYGWFFSTDLTFFVRGGRISKTAGLLGGMLNICPVMDIEADGSLAVKEKARGKKKAIARVVEIMTQTAEQGNAYARKVFISNSECASDAQAVKELIQEKLPQTGDINIFTIGATIGVHTGPGTVATFWWGEEPRA
;
A
#
# COMPACT_ATOMS: atom_id res chain seq x y z
N MET A 1 -3.60 20.00 19.89
CA MET A 1 -3.91 18.67 19.36
C MET A 1 -4.74 18.87 18.10
N SER A 2 -4.46 18.15 17.02
CA SER A 2 -5.24 18.23 15.80
C SER A 2 -6.69 17.83 16.07
N ASN A 3 -7.66 18.58 15.52
CA ASN A 3 -9.09 18.28 15.70
C ASN A 3 -9.60 17.23 14.72
N TYR A 4 -8.72 16.43 14.13
CA TYR A 4 -9.08 15.37 13.19
C TYR A 4 -8.35 14.06 13.48
N VAL A 5 -8.95 12.97 13.04
CA VAL A 5 -8.39 11.62 13.10
C VAL A 5 -7.89 11.23 11.73
N LEU A 6 -6.65 10.75 11.68
CA LEU A 6 -6.08 10.16 10.47
C LEU A 6 -6.43 8.67 10.43
N THR A 7 -7.00 8.23 9.32
CA THR A 7 -7.48 6.85 9.15
C THR A 7 -7.01 6.24 7.84
N CYS A 8 -6.90 4.91 7.82
CA CYS A 8 -6.56 4.14 6.62
C CYS A 8 -7.25 2.76 6.64
N CYS A 9 -6.86 1.85 5.74
CA CYS A 9 -7.28 0.45 5.76
C CYS A 9 -6.11 -0.46 6.13
N SER A 10 -6.38 -1.71 6.51
CA SER A 10 -5.35 -2.74 6.77
C SER A 10 -4.41 -2.98 5.60
N THR A 11 -4.88 -2.73 4.36
CA THR A 11 -4.09 -2.87 3.12
C THR A 11 -2.93 -1.89 2.96
N ALA A 12 -2.70 -1.01 3.96
CA ALA A 12 -1.48 -0.20 4.03
C ALA A 12 -0.21 -1.05 4.26
N ASP A 13 -0.37 -2.33 4.58
CA ASP A 13 0.71 -3.32 4.76
C ASP A 13 1.89 -2.78 5.60
N VAL A 14 1.58 -1.99 6.60
CA VAL A 14 2.47 -1.65 7.71
C VAL A 14 1.96 -2.36 8.95
N SER A 15 2.84 -2.63 9.91
CA SER A 15 2.39 -3.39 11.09
C SER A 15 1.36 -2.61 11.92
N GLU A 16 0.45 -3.33 12.58
CA GLU A 16 -0.51 -2.73 13.50
C GLU A 16 0.18 -1.84 14.55
N LYS A 17 1.30 -2.33 15.11
CA LYS A 17 2.13 -1.58 16.06
C LYS A 17 2.64 -0.27 15.45
N TYR A 18 3.00 -0.28 14.16
CA TYR A 18 3.44 0.92 13.47
C TYR A 18 2.32 1.95 13.36
N LEU A 19 1.11 1.54 12.90
CA LEU A 19 -0.05 2.44 12.84
C LEU A 19 -0.42 3.01 14.20
N GLN A 20 -0.42 2.16 15.24
CA GLN A 20 -0.68 2.59 16.61
C GLN A 20 0.34 3.62 17.11
N SER A 21 1.64 3.42 16.82
CA SER A 21 2.70 4.37 17.19
C SER A 21 2.58 5.72 16.51
N ARG A 22 1.90 5.75 15.33
CA ARG A 22 1.61 6.97 14.57
C ARG A 22 0.22 7.54 14.85
N ASP A 23 -0.52 7.00 15.82
CA ASP A 23 -1.93 7.34 16.09
C ASP A 23 -2.79 7.38 14.82
N VAL A 24 -2.64 6.38 13.96
CA VAL A 24 -3.45 6.15 12.76
C VAL A 24 -4.47 5.06 13.05
N LYS A 25 -5.74 5.34 12.83
CA LYS A 25 -6.83 4.37 12.98
C LYS A 25 -7.06 3.63 11.66
N TYR A 26 -7.56 2.41 11.72
CA TYR A 26 -7.70 1.59 10.51
C TYR A 26 -8.97 0.74 10.53
N VAL A 27 -9.51 0.54 9.33
CA VAL A 27 -10.59 -0.41 9.06
C VAL A 27 -10.02 -1.64 8.34
N TYR A 28 -10.55 -2.81 8.65
CA TYR A 28 -10.11 -4.05 8.01
C TYR A 28 -10.76 -4.26 6.65
N PHE A 29 -9.96 -4.69 5.69
CA PHE A 29 -10.48 -5.35 4.51
C PHE A 29 -10.95 -6.77 4.86
N ASN A 30 -11.77 -7.34 3.97
CA ASN A 30 -12.26 -8.70 4.09
C ASN A 30 -11.73 -9.57 2.94
N TYR A 31 -11.53 -10.84 3.23
CA TYR A 31 -11.22 -11.84 2.22
C TYR A 31 -11.95 -13.15 2.55
N GLU A 32 -12.12 -13.97 1.54
CA GLU A 32 -12.69 -15.31 1.67
C GLU A 32 -11.60 -16.32 1.39
N LEU A 33 -11.54 -17.35 2.24
CA LEU A 33 -10.64 -18.48 2.10
C LEU A 33 -11.47 -19.77 2.14
N ASP A 34 -11.58 -20.49 1.02
CA ASP A 34 -12.39 -21.70 0.88
C ASP A 34 -13.84 -21.53 1.40
N GLY A 35 -14.49 -20.41 1.04
CA GLY A 35 -15.85 -20.09 1.46
C GLY A 35 -15.99 -19.49 2.86
N VAL A 36 -14.89 -19.35 3.63
CA VAL A 36 -14.90 -18.78 4.96
C VAL A 36 -14.52 -17.30 4.90
N GLN A 37 -15.39 -16.42 5.42
CA GLN A 37 -15.11 -15.00 5.50
C GLN A 37 -14.09 -14.70 6.61
N CYS A 38 -13.06 -13.95 6.26
CA CYS A 38 -11.96 -13.56 7.14
C CYS A 38 -11.71 -12.05 7.06
N LYS A 39 -11.19 -11.48 8.13
CA LYS A 39 -10.68 -10.10 8.13
C LYS A 39 -9.17 -10.09 7.87
N ASP A 40 -8.72 -9.11 7.12
CA ASP A 40 -7.29 -8.82 6.96
C ASP A 40 -6.78 -8.07 8.21
N ASP A 41 -6.58 -8.83 9.28
CA ASP A 41 -6.36 -8.37 10.64
C ASP A 41 -4.86 -8.39 11.04
N PHE A 42 -3.99 -8.07 10.10
CA PHE A 42 -2.53 -8.09 10.27
C PHE A 42 -1.97 -9.49 10.59
N GLY A 43 -2.67 -10.53 10.13
CA GLY A 43 -2.23 -11.92 10.29
C GLY A 43 -2.53 -12.53 11.67
N ARG A 44 -3.40 -11.92 12.48
CA ARG A 44 -3.79 -12.46 13.80
C ARG A 44 -4.63 -13.73 13.66
N THR A 45 -5.58 -13.76 12.75
CA THR A 45 -6.43 -14.93 12.50
C THR A 45 -5.74 -15.94 11.57
N ASN A 46 -5.19 -15.47 10.47
CA ASN A 46 -4.43 -16.28 9.51
C ASN A 46 -3.09 -15.61 9.23
N ALA A 47 -2.00 -16.23 9.66
CA ALA A 47 -0.68 -15.73 9.34
C ALA A 47 -0.47 -15.71 7.81
N PRO A 48 0.15 -14.68 7.23
CA PRO A 48 0.37 -14.59 5.78
C PRO A 48 1.07 -15.83 5.20
N ALA A 49 2.05 -16.39 5.89
CA ALA A 49 2.73 -17.63 5.50
C ALA A 49 1.77 -18.82 5.32
N ASP A 50 0.81 -19.00 6.26
CA ASP A 50 -0.17 -20.07 6.18
C ASP A 50 -1.18 -19.83 5.05
N LEU A 51 -1.59 -18.57 4.83
CA LEU A 51 -2.44 -18.18 3.71
C LEU A 51 -1.76 -18.51 2.38
N PHE A 52 -0.51 -18.08 2.17
CA PHE A 52 0.22 -18.37 0.93
C PHE A 52 0.43 -19.87 0.72
N LYS A 53 0.70 -20.63 1.77
CA LYS A 53 0.80 -22.09 1.70
C LYS A 53 -0.51 -22.73 1.22
N LYS A 54 -1.65 -22.29 1.75
CA LYS A 54 -2.98 -22.76 1.30
C LYS A 54 -3.25 -22.37 -0.15
N MET A 55 -2.95 -21.14 -0.54
CA MET A 55 -3.11 -20.64 -1.92
C MET A 55 -2.29 -21.46 -2.92
N LEU A 56 -1.04 -21.80 -2.57
CA LEU A 56 -0.18 -22.68 -3.40
C LEU A 56 -0.70 -24.10 -3.47
N ALA A 57 -1.39 -24.58 -2.43
CA ALA A 57 -2.07 -25.87 -2.41
C ALA A 57 -3.41 -25.90 -3.16
N GLY A 58 -3.84 -24.74 -3.72
CA GLY A 58 -5.04 -24.64 -4.54
C GLY A 58 -6.27 -24.08 -3.82
N ALA A 59 -6.14 -23.57 -2.60
CA ALA A 59 -7.24 -22.92 -1.90
C ALA A 59 -7.84 -21.77 -2.71
N GLU A 60 -9.15 -21.65 -2.71
CA GLU A 60 -9.86 -20.54 -3.33
C GLU A 60 -9.81 -19.31 -2.41
N CYS A 61 -9.22 -18.22 -2.92
CA CYS A 61 -9.16 -16.97 -2.20
C CYS A 61 -9.76 -15.84 -3.04
N ARG A 62 -10.59 -15.03 -2.41
CA ARG A 62 -11.20 -13.83 -2.99
C ARG A 62 -11.11 -12.70 -1.99
N THR A 63 -11.04 -11.46 -2.46
CA THR A 63 -11.05 -10.27 -1.60
C THR A 63 -12.31 -9.46 -1.86
N SER A 64 -12.78 -8.78 -0.84
CA SER A 64 -13.83 -7.78 -0.96
C SER A 64 -13.35 -6.44 -0.41
N GLN A 65 -13.74 -5.37 -1.08
CA GLN A 65 -13.51 -4.01 -0.58
C GLN A 65 -14.25 -3.78 0.73
N VAL A 66 -13.85 -2.77 1.48
CA VAL A 66 -14.62 -2.28 2.63
C VAL A 66 -15.93 -1.72 2.12
N SER A 67 -17.04 -2.16 2.71
CA SER A 67 -18.37 -1.71 2.32
C SER A 67 -18.69 -0.32 2.87
N ILE A 68 -19.69 0.35 2.27
CA ILE A 68 -20.20 1.65 2.73
C ILE A 68 -20.58 1.60 4.21
N GLY A 69 -21.32 0.57 4.62
CA GLY A 69 -21.77 0.41 6.01
C GLY A 69 -20.60 0.21 6.99
N GLU A 70 -19.54 -0.53 6.58
CA GLU A 70 -18.33 -0.70 7.40
C GLU A 70 -17.56 0.61 7.58
N TYR A 71 -17.44 1.44 6.52
CA TYR A 71 -16.84 2.77 6.64
C TYR A 71 -17.64 3.68 7.57
N MET A 72 -18.96 3.74 7.40
CA MET A 72 -19.83 4.55 8.27
C MET A 72 -19.72 4.12 9.73
N ALA A 73 -19.79 2.81 10.00
CA ALA A 73 -19.65 2.26 11.34
C ALA A 73 -18.27 2.56 11.96
N PHE A 74 -17.21 2.57 11.13
CA PHE A 74 -15.84 2.85 11.56
C PHE A 74 -15.63 4.33 11.87
N TRP A 75 -16.19 5.26 11.09
CA TRP A 75 -16.00 6.69 11.30
C TRP A 75 -16.92 7.29 12.36
N ARG A 76 -18.11 6.73 12.56
CA ARG A 76 -19.15 7.22 13.47
C ARG A 76 -18.62 7.58 14.88
N PRO A 77 -17.88 6.73 15.60
CA PRO A 77 -17.39 7.07 16.93
C PRO A 77 -16.52 8.33 16.97
N PHE A 78 -15.71 8.58 15.94
CA PHE A 78 -14.86 9.76 15.88
C PHE A 78 -15.68 11.03 15.65
N LEU A 79 -16.70 10.94 14.81
CA LEU A 79 -17.61 12.06 14.52
C LEU A 79 -18.46 12.40 15.74
N GLU A 80 -18.95 11.40 16.50
CA GLU A 80 -19.67 11.56 17.77
C GLU A 80 -18.79 12.22 18.84
N GLU A 81 -17.47 11.97 18.84
CA GLU A 81 -16.48 12.67 19.67
C GLU A 81 -16.19 14.11 19.19
N GLY A 82 -16.84 14.58 18.13
CA GLY A 82 -16.64 15.91 17.56
C GLY A 82 -15.35 16.08 16.75
N LYS A 83 -14.74 14.98 16.30
CA LYS A 83 -13.53 15.00 15.48
C LYS A 83 -13.87 14.89 13.99
N ASP A 84 -13.10 15.57 13.17
CA ASP A 84 -13.13 15.40 11.72
C ASP A 84 -12.33 14.15 11.31
N VAL A 85 -12.59 13.60 10.12
CA VAL A 85 -11.95 12.35 9.66
C VAL A 85 -11.22 12.58 8.34
N LEU A 86 -9.91 12.37 8.31
CA LEU A 86 -9.11 12.31 7.09
C LEU A 86 -8.77 10.85 6.80
N HIS A 87 -9.40 10.28 5.79
CA HIS A 87 -9.19 8.90 5.36
C HIS A 87 -8.31 8.83 4.12
N VAL A 88 -7.21 8.08 4.19
CA VAL A 88 -6.41 7.74 3.02
C VAL A 88 -6.78 6.34 2.57
N SER A 89 -7.19 6.19 1.31
CA SER A 89 -7.67 4.93 0.73
C SER A 89 -6.61 4.26 -0.13
N LEU A 90 -6.68 2.94 -0.22
CA LEU A 90 -6.02 2.16 -1.29
C LEU A 90 -6.43 2.70 -2.65
N SER A 91 -5.51 2.70 -3.62
CA SER A 91 -5.71 3.22 -4.97
C SER A 91 -7.02 2.77 -5.63
N SER A 92 -7.73 3.72 -6.24
CA SER A 92 -8.88 3.48 -7.11
C SER A 92 -8.50 2.69 -8.38
N GLY A 93 -7.23 2.72 -8.80
CA GLY A 93 -6.72 1.94 -9.94
C GLY A 93 -6.66 0.43 -9.70
N VAL A 94 -6.77 -0.04 -8.43
CA VAL A 94 -6.71 -1.47 -8.10
C VAL A 94 -7.89 -1.98 -7.29
N SER A 95 -8.72 -1.10 -6.72
CA SER A 95 -9.86 -1.47 -5.86
C SER A 95 -10.97 -0.43 -5.91
N GLY A 96 -12.21 -0.87 -5.84
CA GLY A 96 -13.40 0.01 -5.70
C GLY A 96 -13.61 0.55 -4.27
N THR A 97 -12.65 0.33 -3.35
CA THR A 97 -12.81 0.75 -1.95
C THR A 97 -12.82 2.27 -1.79
N TYR A 98 -12.12 3.00 -2.66
CA TYR A 98 -12.15 4.46 -2.69
C TYR A 98 -13.56 4.99 -2.97
N GLU A 99 -14.23 4.44 -3.99
CA GLU A 99 -15.62 4.80 -4.33
C GLU A 99 -16.58 4.47 -3.19
N SER A 100 -16.40 3.30 -2.52
CA SER A 100 -17.21 2.95 -1.34
C SER A 100 -17.00 3.93 -0.19
N ALA A 101 -15.78 4.37 0.05
CA ALA A 101 -15.44 5.37 1.08
C ALA A 101 -16.05 6.75 0.73
N CYS A 102 -16.01 7.15 -0.55
CA CYS A 102 -16.63 8.40 -1.01
C CYS A 102 -18.18 8.37 -0.84
N GLN A 103 -18.81 7.24 -1.13
CA GLN A 103 -20.24 7.07 -0.91
C GLN A 103 -20.60 7.09 0.57
N ALA A 104 -19.82 6.38 1.41
CA ALA A 104 -19.99 6.40 2.86
C ALA A 104 -19.83 7.82 3.46
N LYS A 105 -18.90 8.63 2.93
CA LYS A 105 -18.77 10.04 3.26
C LYS A 105 -20.05 10.81 3.01
N VAL A 106 -20.61 10.70 1.80
CA VAL A 106 -21.85 11.42 1.42
C VAL A 106 -23.02 11.04 2.32
N GLU A 107 -23.14 9.75 2.69
CA GLU A 107 -24.24 9.27 3.55
C GLU A 107 -24.06 9.73 5.00
N ILE A 108 -22.87 9.58 5.58
CA ILE A 108 -22.66 9.89 7.00
C ILE A 108 -22.58 11.40 7.27
N GLU A 109 -22.17 12.23 6.29
CA GLU A 109 -22.20 13.70 6.41
C GLU A 109 -23.63 14.25 6.62
N GLN A 110 -24.66 13.53 6.18
CA GLN A 110 -26.06 13.91 6.45
C GLN A 110 -26.42 13.78 7.94
N GLU A 111 -25.76 12.85 8.65
CA GLU A 111 -25.98 12.67 10.08
C GLU A 111 -25.07 13.60 10.92
N PHE A 112 -23.94 14.04 10.38
CA PHE A 112 -22.93 14.89 11.06
C PHE A 112 -22.59 16.13 10.21
N PRO A 113 -23.55 17.05 9.95
CA PRO A 113 -23.34 18.17 9.02
C PRO A 113 -22.28 19.18 9.48
N ASP A 114 -21.94 19.19 10.77
CA ASP A 114 -20.92 20.08 11.34
C ASP A 114 -19.51 19.45 11.35
N ARG A 115 -19.35 18.24 10.81
CA ARG A 115 -18.08 17.52 10.76
C ARG A 115 -17.56 17.44 9.35
N LYS A 116 -16.23 17.45 9.23
CA LYS A 116 -15.55 17.28 7.95
C LYS A 116 -15.07 15.84 7.80
N ILE A 117 -15.35 15.25 6.65
CA ILE A 117 -14.78 13.96 6.26
C ILE A 117 -14.14 14.16 4.90
N GLU A 118 -12.89 13.75 4.76
CA GLU A 118 -12.25 13.72 3.44
C GLU A 118 -11.63 12.36 3.17
N VAL A 119 -11.82 11.89 1.94
CA VAL A 119 -11.26 10.65 1.45
C VAL A 119 -10.23 10.97 0.38
N VAL A 120 -8.98 10.60 0.62
CA VAL A 120 -7.88 10.80 -0.32
C VAL A 120 -7.57 9.45 -0.99
N ASP A 121 -7.70 9.40 -2.30
CA ASP A 121 -7.16 8.30 -3.09
C ASP A 121 -5.63 8.37 -3.05
N SER A 122 -4.98 7.35 -2.51
CA SER A 122 -3.52 7.35 -2.40
C SER A 122 -2.81 7.20 -3.73
N LEU A 123 -3.48 6.67 -4.76
CA LEU A 123 -2.87 6.21 -6.02
C LEU A 123 -1.69 5.25 -5.77
N GLN A 124 -1.74 4.53 -4.64
CA GLN A 124 -0.71 3.59 -4.18
C GLN A 124 -1.35 2.33 -3.60
N ALA A 125 -0.55 1.29 -3.44
CA ALA A 125 -0.93 0.04 -2.82
C ALA A 125 0.13 -0.41 -1.81
N SER A 126 -0.27 -1.34 -0.91
CA SER A 126 0.65 -1.94 0.07
C SER A 126 1.38 -0.85 0.89
N SER A 127 2.66 -1.04 1.23
CA SER A 127 3.41 -0.08 2.03
C SER A 127 3.68 1.27 1.34
N GLY A 128 3.42 1.41 0.02
CA GLY A 128 3.47 2.72 -0.65
C GLY A 128 2.36 3.64 -0.18
N TYR A 129 1.17 3.10 -0.05
CA TYR A 129 0.07 3.76 0.59
C TYR A 129 0.36 4.00 2.09
N GLY A 130 0.97 3.03 2.78
CA GLY A 130 1.45 3.20 4.14
C GLY A 130 2.47 4.33 4.30
N LEU A 131 3.38 4.53 3.33
CA LEU A 131 4.36 5.62 3.32
C LEU A 131 3.70 7.00 3.20
N LEU A 132 2.64 7.11 2.37
CA LEU A 132 1.86 8.36 2.28
C LEU A 132 1.15 8.65 3.62
N VAL A 133 0.55 7.63 4.24
CA VAL A 133 -0.10 7.75 5.57
C VAL A 133 0.90 8.16 6.64
N ASP A 134 2.10 7.59 6.64
CA ASP A 134 3.17 7.96 7.59
C ASP A 134 3.62 9.41 7.40
N GLY A 135 3.83 9.86 6.15
CA GLY A 135 4.16 11.25 5.85
C GLY A 135 3.05 12.23 6.26
N LEU A 136 1.79 11.83 6.09
CA LEU A 136 0.65 12.63 6.54
C LEU A 136 0.56 12.70 8.08
N ALA A 137 0.93 11.62 8.77
CA ALA A 137 1.04 11.63 10.24
C ALA A 137 2.16 12.58 10.70
N ASP A 138 3.32 12.65 10.01
CA ASP A 138 4.34 13.65 10.30
C ASP A 138 3.77 15.06 10.16
N LYS A 139 3.02 15.35 9.10
CA LYS A 139 2.40 16.67 8.86
C LYS A 139 1.34 17.04 9.90
N ARG A 140 0.53 16.08 10.32
CA ARG A 140 -0.39 16.27 11.45
C ARG A 140 0.37 16.63 12.74
N ASP A 141 1.45 15.92 13.02
CA ASP A 141 2.27 16.10 14.23
C ASP A 141 3.06 17.42 14.19
N GLU A 142 3.38 17.94 12.98
CA GLU A 142 3.90 19.29 12.74
C GLU A 142 2.82 20.38 12.94
N GLY A 143 1.54 20.01 13.08
CA GLY A 143 0.44 20.91 13.42
C GLY A 143 -0.39 21.40 12.23
N LEU A 144 -0.33 20.76 11.06
CA LEU A 144 -1.19 21.11 9.94
C LEU A 144 -2.67 21.00 10.32
N SER A 145 -3.44 22.00 9.94
CA SER A 145 -4.90 21.94 10.01
C SER A 145 -5.47 20.84 9.10
N PHE A 146 -6.73 20.48 9.29
CA PHE A 146 -7.41 19.49 8.44
C PHE A 146 -7.31 19.83 6.95
N ASP A 147 -7.64 21.06 6.58
CA ASP A 147 -7.67 21.47 5.17
C ASP A 147 -6.24 21.50 4.54
N GLU A 148 -5.23 21.92 5.31
CA GLU A 148 -3.82 21.87 4.89
C GLU A 148 -3.31 20.43 4.73
N ALA A 149 -3.68 19.53 5.65
CA ALA A 149 -3.33 18.12 5.60
C ALA A 149 -3.96 17.43 4.39
N VAL A 150 -5.22 17.74 4.07
CA VAL A 150 -5.92 17.28 2.85
C VAL A 150 -5.20 17.74 1.60
N ALA A 151 -4.88 19.04 1.52
CA ALA A 151 -4.18 19.61 0.37
C ALA A 151 -2.80 18.97 0.18
N TRP A 152 -2.05 18.83 1.27
CA TRP A 152 -0.75 18.16 1.25
C TRP A 152 -0.85 16.71 0.76
N ALA A 153 -1.80 15.92 1.27
CA ALA A 153 -1.96 14.53 0.89
C ALA A 153 -2.32 14.37 -0.60
N LYS A 154 -3.20 15.24 -1.12
CA LYS A 154 -3.61 15.25 -2.53
C LYS A 154 -2.47 15.58 -3.48
N GLU A 155 -1.50 16.37 -3.07
CA GLU A 155 -0.30 16.67 -3.85
C GLU A 155 0.77 15.58 -3.65
N ALA A 156 1.08 15.24 -2.40
CA ALA A 156 2.16 14.32 -2.03
C ALA A 156 1.98 12.90 -2.60
N ARG A 157 0.73 12.43 -2.78
CA ARG A 157 0.43 11.11 -3.37
C ARG A 157 1.05 10.89 -4.74
N HIS A 158 1.26 11.95 -5.52
CA HIS A 158 1.89 11.88 -6.84
C HIS A 158 3.41 11.69 -6.77
N ARG A 159 4.03 11.95 -5.60
CA ARG A 159 5.47 11.83 -5.37
C ARG A 159 5.88 10.54 -4.65
N VAL A 160 4.94 9.70 -4.24
CA VAL A 160 5.26 8.36 -3.72
C VAL A 160 5.48 7.43 -4.91
N TYR A 161 6.71 6.96 -5.08
CA TYR A 161 7.07 5.96 -6.08
C TYR A 161 6.93 4.56 -5.50
N GLY A 162 6.41 3.63 -6.30
CA GLY A 162 6.25 2.22 -5.94
C GLY A 162 6.73 1.34 -7.07
N TRP A 163 7.88 0.67 -6.88
CA TRP A 163 8.43 -0.30 -7.82
C TRP A 163 8.56 -1.65 -7.17
N PHE A 164 8.17 -2.68 -7.90
CA PHE A 164 8.14 -4.02 -7.35
C PHE A 164 8.53 -5.07 -8.38
N PHE A 165 8.92 -6.22 -7.90
CA PHE A 165 9.16 -7.40 -8.74
C PHE A 165 8.52 -8.64 -8.11
N SER A 166 8.19 -9.61 -8.96
CA SER A 166 7.71 -10.91 -8.54
C SER A 166 8.29 -11.98 -9.46
N THR A 167 8.44 -13.19 -8.95
CA THR A 167 8.86 -14.34 -9.75
C THR A 167 7.69 -15.04 -10.44
N ASP A 168 6.46 -14.76 -10.01
CA ASP A 168 5.24 -15.35 -10.55
C ASP A 168 4.14 -14.29 -10.63
N LEU A 169 3.54 -14.12 -11.81
CA LEU A 169 2.44 -13.20 -12.05
C LEU A 169 1.07 -13.88 -12.04
N THR A 170 1.01 -15.18 -11.74
CA THR A 170 -0.24 -15.97 -11.79
C THR A 170 -1.34 -15.35 -10.93
N PHE A 171 -1.01 -14.93 -9.70
CA PHE A 171 -1.96 -14.34 -8.79
C PHE A 171 -2.41 -12.94 -9.21
N PHE A 172 -1.50 -12.13 -9.73
CA PHE A 172 -1.81 -10.80 -10.28
C PHE A 172 -2.80 -10.89 -11.45
N VAL A 173 -2.60 -11.87 -12.36
CA VAL A 173 -3.48 -12.12 -13.50
C VAL A 173 -4.82 -12.70 -13.07
N ARG A 174 -4.79 -13.69 -12.15
CA ARG A 174 -6.01 -14.29 -11.59
C ARG A 174 -6.87 -13.24 -10.89
N GLY A 175 -6.25 -12.34 -10.13
CA GLY A 175 -6.90 -11.23 -9.47
C GLY A 175 -7.33 -10.08 -10.40
N GLY A 176 -6.91 -10.09 -11.66
CA GLY A 176 -7.25 -9.06 -12.66
C GLY A 176 -6.54 -7.70 -12.45
N ARG A 177 -5.45 -7.64 -11.67
CA ARG A 177 -4.67 -6.42 -11.42
C ARG A 177 -3.56 -6.22 -12.45
N ILE A 178 -3.22 -7.28 -13.18
CA ILE A 178 -2.36 -7.22 -14.38
C ILE A 178 -3.07 -7.97 -15.49
N SER A 179 -2.97 -7.45 -16.74
CA SER A 179 -3.60 -8.06 -17.90
C SER A 179 -3.02 -9.45 -18.22
N LYS A 180 -3.83 -10.34 -18.83
CA LYS A 180 -3.40 -11.67 -19.24
C LYS A 180 -2.21 -11.62 -20.22
N THR A 181 -2.16 -10.64 -21.10
CA THR A 181 -1.06 -10.45 -22.06
C THR A 181 0.25 -10.07 -21.38
N ALA A 182 0.21 -9.24 -20.35
CA ALA A 182 1.38 -8.93 -19.54
C ALA A 182 1.81 -10.14 -18.68
N GLY A 183 0.85 -10.94 -18.19
CA GLY A 183 1.12 -12.14 -17.37
C GLY A 183 1.75 -13.31 -18.13
N LEU A 184 1.61 -13.38 -19.46
CA LEU A 184 2.29 -14.41 -20.29
C LEU A 184 3.83 -14.34 -20.21
N LEU A 185 4.38 -13.26 -19.68
CA LEU A 185 5.83 -13.08 -19.48
C LEU A 185 6.38 -13.87 -18.29
N GLY A 186 5.55 -14.18 -17.28
CA GLY A 186 5.95 -14.89 -16.06
C GLY A 186 6.25 -16.39 -16.24
N GLY A 187 5.87 -16.99 -17.37
CA GLY A 187 6.18 -18.41 -17.67
C GLY A 187 7.55 -18.64 -18.29
N MET A 188 8.35 -17.60 -18.56
CA MET A 188 9.68 -17.75 -19.15
C MET A 188 10.72 -18.04 -18.07
N LEU A 189 11.47 -19.12 -18.23
CA LEU A 189 12.49 -19.54 -17.29
C LEU A 189 13.49 -18.41 -16.97
N ASN A 190 13.69 -18.13 -15.67
CA ASN A 190 14.59 -17.09 -15.15
C ASN A 190 14.22 -15.64 -15.51
N ILE A 191 12.99 -15.33 -15.90
CA ILE A 191 12.52 -13.94 -16.02
C ILE A 191 11.86 -13.51 -14.70
N CYS A 192 12.26 -12.33 -14.24
CA CYS A 192 11.67 -11.65 -13.08
C CYS A 192 11.12 -10.30 -13.57
N PRO A 193 9.80 -10.16 -13.78
CA PRO A 193 9.19 -8.90 -14.16
C PRO A 193 9.45 -7.81 -13.12
N VAL A 194 9.82 -6.63 -13.59
CA VAL A 194 9.89 -5.40 -12.79
C VAL A 194 8.70 -4.54 -13.19
N MET A 195 7.96 -4.12 -12.20
CA MET A 195 6.66 -3.48 -12.32
C MET A 195 6.63 -2.20 -11.52
N ASP A 196 5.74 -1.29 -11.88
CA ASP A 196 5.48 -0.11 -11.08
C ASP A 196 3.98 0.07 -10.77
N ILE A 197 3.72 1.05 -9.94
CA ILE A 197 2.39 1.62 -9.75
C ILE A 197 2.35 2.91 -10.56
N GLU A 198 1.54 2.93 -11.61
CA GLU A 198 1.40 4.05 -12.54
C GLU A 198 0.84 5.31 -11.87
N ALA A 199 0.89 6.44 -12.57
CA ALA A 199 0.38 7.72 -12.05
C ALA A 199 -1.12 7.69 -11.71
N ASP A 200 -1.90 6.85 -12.42
CA ASP A 200 -3.34 6.61 -12.14
C ASP A 200 -3.59 5.58 -11.04
N GLY A 201 -2.52 5.01 -10.45
CA GLY A 201 -2.58 4.03 -9.38
C GLY A 201 -2.84 2.60 -9.83
N SER A 202 -2.84 2.30 -11.14
CA SER A 202 -2.88 0.95 -11.68
C SER A 202 -1.49 0.29 -11.67
N LEU A 203 -1.43 -1.03 -11.93
CA LEU A 203 -0.17 -1.78 -11.96
C LEU A 203 0.27 -2.06 -13.39
N ALA A 204 1.55 -1.82 -13.71
CA ALA A 204 2.10 -2.11 -15.01
C ALA A 204 3.42 -2.89 -14.97
N VAL A 205 3.59 -3.80 -15.94
CA VAL A 205 4.88 -4.46 -16.20
C VAL A 205 5.71 -3.54 -17.08
N LYS A 206 6.83 -3.04 -16.57
CA LYS A 206 7.72 -2.12 -17.28
C LYS A 206 8.90 -2.82 -17.93
N GLU A 207 9.52 -3.75 -17.21
CA GLU A 207 10.78 -4.35 -17.61
C GLU A 207 10.83 -5.85 -17.31
N LYS A 208 11.78 -6.53 -17.93
CA LYS A 208 12.04 -7.96 -17.73
C LYS A 208 13.49 -8.13 -17.28
N ALA A 209 13.70 -8.42 -16.01
CA ALA A 209 15.02 -8.73 -15.50
C ALA A 209 15.32 -10.24 -15.63
N ARG A 210 16.59 -10.57 -15.89
CA ARG A 210 17.04 -11.98 -15.87
C ARG A 210 17.42 -12.38 -14.46
N GLY A 211 16.43 -12.88 -13.70
CA GLY A 211 16.56 -13.33 -12.33
C GLY A 211 16.45 -12.21 -11.27
N LYS A 212 16.18 -12.61 -10.02
CA LYS A 212 15.93 -11.71 -8.89
C LYS A 212 17.05 -10.71 -8.64
N LYS A 213 18.31 -11.13 -8.71
CA LYS A 213 19.46 -10.25 -8.46
C LYS A 213 19.47 -9.03 -9.39
N LYS A 214 19.10 -9.23 -10.68
CA LYS A 214 19.01 -8.12 -11.63
C LYS A 214 17.77 -7.27 -11.39
N ALA A 215 16.65 -7.87 -10.96
CA ALA A 215 15.45 -7.12 -10.59
C ALA A 215 15.71 -6.22 -9.37
N ILE A 216 16.36 -6.74 -8.32
CA ILE A 216 16.79 -5.97 -7.15
C ILE A 216 17.67 -4.79 -7.56
N ALA A 217 18.72 -5.05 -8.34
CA ALA A 217 19.63 -4.00 -8.81
C ALA A 217 18.88 -2.93 -9.61
N ARG A 218 17.93 -3.34 -10.46
CA ARG A 218 17.16 -2.40 -11.29
C ARG A 218 16.22 -1.53 -10.48
N VAL A 219 15.50 -2.08 -9.49
CA VAL A 219 14.62 -1.29 -8.61
C VAL A 219 15.43 -0.24 -7.84
N VAL A 220 16.59 -0.61 -7.31
CA VAL A 220 17.44 0.34 -6.58
C VAL A 220 18.05 1.38 -7.53
N GLU A 221 18.43 1.00 -8.76
CA GLU A 221 18.89 1.95 -9.78
C GLU A 221 17.81 2.98 -10.10
N ILE A 222 16.55 2.56 -10.29
CA ILE A 222 15.43 3.47 -10.52
C ILE A 222 15.26 4.41 -9.34
N MET A 223 15.36 3.90 -8.11
CA MET A 223 15.31 4.73 -6.92
C MET A 223 16.40 5.80 -6.93
N THR A 224 17.67 5.45 -7.26
CA THR A 224 18.76 6.44 -7.32
C THR A 224 18.53 7.55 -8.35
N GLN A 225 17.77 7.26 -9.41
CA GLN A 225 17.45 8.20 -10.50
C GLN A 225 16.27 9.11 -10.19
N THR A 226 15.34 8.67 -9.33
CA THR A 226 14.05 9.33 -9.12
C THR A 226 13.81 9.82 -7.71
N ALA A 227 14.63 9.40 -6.74
CA ALA A 227 14.49 9.78 -5.34
C ALA A 227 14.69 11.28 -5.12
N GLU A 228 13.92 11.87 -4.20
CA GLU A 228 14.04 13.27 -3.78
C GLU A 228 15.48 13.57 -3.37
N GLN A 229 16.06 14.64 -3.90
CA GLN A 229 17.47 15.02 -3.73
C GLN A 229 18.49 13.98 -4.27
N GLY A 230 18.06 13.03 -5.08
CA GLY A 230 18.95 12.04 -5.71
C GLY A 230 19.81 11.27 -4.71
N ASN A 231 21.13 11.34 -4.84
CA ASN A 231 22.07 10.64 -3.96
C ASN A 231 22.08 11.15 -2.50
N ALA A 232 21.48 12.29 -2.22
CA ALA A 232 21.33 12.85 -0.87
C ALA A 232 19.99 12.47 -0.22
N TYR A 233 19.26 11.49 -0.79
CA TYR A 233 17.98 11.04 -0.25
C TYR A 233 18.11 10.68 1.24
N ALA A 234 17.31 11.35 2.09
CA ALA A 234 17.37 11.21 3.54
C ALA A 234 16.02 10.84 4.18
N ARG A 235 14.99 10.58 3.36
CA ARG A 235 13.66 10.20 3.87
C ARG A 235 13.53 8.69 4.11
N LYS A 236 12.43 8.29 4.73
CA LYS A 236 12.08 6.88 4.96
C LYS A 236 11.86 6.12 3.65
N VAL A 237 12.18 4.84 3.67
CA VAL A 237 11.84 3.88 2.61
C VAL A 237 11.04 2.75 3.22
N PHE A 238 9.94 2.38 2.59
CA PHE A 238 9.18 1.21 2.97
C PHE A 238 9.37 0.10 1.94
N ILE A 239 9.58 -1.11 2.44
CA ILE A 239 9.70 -2.33 1.63
C ILE A 239 8.65 -3.29 2.14
N SER A 240 7.81 -3.81 1.27
CA SER A 240 6.91 -4.90 1.61
C SER A 240 7.27 -6.17 0.85
N ASN A 241 7.06 -7.33 1.49
CA ASN A 241 7.37 -8.62 0.87
C ASN A 241 6.32 -9.69 1.21
N SER A 242 6.15 -10.65 0.31
CA SER A 242 5.32 -11.83 0.49
C SER A 242 6.20 -13.09 0.54
N GLU A 243 6.54 -13.54 1.75
CA GLU A 243 7.35 -14.75 2.03
C GLU A 243 8.72 -14.79 1.31
N CYS A 244 9.34 -13.62 1.12
CA CYS A 244 10.66 -13.51 0.52
C CYS A 244 11.55 -12.48 1.26
N ALA A 245 11.59 -12.60 2.58
CA ALA A 245 12.31 -11.67 3.46
C ALA A 245 13.80 -11.48 3.10
N SER A 246 14.47 -12.53 2.61
CA SER A 246 15.85 -12.45 2.15
C SER A 246 16.03 -11.54 0.93
N ASP A 247 15.06 -11.55 0.00
CA ASP A 247 15.08 -10.67 -1.17
C ASP A 247 14.82 -9.20 -0.76
N ALA A 248 13.87 -8.98 0.18
CA ALA A 248 13.61 -7.66 0.76
C ALA A 248 14.83 -7.12 1.52
N GLN A 249 15.52 -7.97 2.26
CA GLN A 249 16.75 -7.61 2.96
C GLN A 249 17.87 -7.24 1.97
N ALA A 250 18.01 -7.97 0.85
CA ALA A 250 18.98 -7.65 -0.20
C ALA A 250 18.67 -6.29 -0.87
N VAL A 251 17.39 -5.93 -1.05
CA VAL A 251 17.00 -4.59 -1.52
C VAL A 251 17.45 -3.53 -0.52
N LYS A 252 17.16 -3.72 0.78
CA LYS A 252 17.56 -2.80 1.84
C LYS A 252 19.07 -2.57 1.88
N GLU A 253 19.85 -3.64 1.85
CA GLU A 253 21.32 -3.56 1.87
C GLU A 253 21.86 -2.80 0.67
N LEU A 254 21.31 -3.04 -0.52
CA LEU A 254 21.72 -2.34 -1.73
C LEU A 254 21.33 -0.85 -1.70
N ILE A 255 20.16 -0.50 -1.15
CA ILE A 255 19.79 0.90 -0.92
C ILE A 255 20.78 1.58 0.02
N GLN A 256 21.11 0.95 1.14
CA GLN A 256 22.09 1.49 2.10
C GLN A 256 23.48 1.68 1.48
N GLU A 257 23.89 0.80 0.57
CA GLU A 257 25.14 0.93 -0.18
C GLU A 257 25.10 2.11 -1.17
N LYS A 258 24.03 2.26 -1.93
CA LYS A 258 23.92 3.25 -3.01
C LYS A 258 23.49 4.64 -2.52
N LEU A 259 22.66 4.69 -1.49
CA LEU A 259 22.09 5.90 -0.90
C LEU A 259 22.35 5.91 0.62
N PRO A 260 23.59 6.12 1.07
CA PRO A 260 23.99 5.94 2.47
C PRO A 260 23.36 6.96 3.44
N GLN A 261 22.72 8.02 2.93
CA GLN A 261 22.03 9.01 3.74
C GLN A 261 20.53 8.67 3.92
N THR A 262 20.03 7.58 3.30
CA THR A 262 18.63 7.14 3.43
C THR A 262 18.26 7.04 4.90
N GLY A 263 17.12 7.62 5.25
CA GLY A 263 16.53 7.50 6.58
C GLY A 263 16.14 6.04 6.91
N ASP A 264 15.20 5.86 7.81
CA ASP A 264 14.77 4.53 8.20
C ASP A 264 14.25 3.70 7.00
N ILE A 265 14.81 2.50 6.82
CA ILE A 265 14.32 1.52 5.86
C ILE A 265 13.55 0.44 6.62
N ASN A 266 12.23 0.48 6.51
CA ASN A 266 11.33 -0.45 7.18
C ASN A 266 10.91 -1.57 6.24
N ILE A 267 11.03 -2.82 6.69
CA ILE A 267 10.54 -3.99 5.96
C ILE A 267 9.26 -4.49 6.63
N PHE A 268 8.21 -4.63 5.84
CA PHE A 268 6.89 -5.10 6.26
C PHE A 268 6.49 -6.37 5.51
N THR A 269 5.53 -7.10 6.07
CA THR A 269 4.92 -8.26 5.42
C THR A 269 3.67 -7.79 4.65
N ILE A 270 3.52 -8.25 3.43
CA ILE A 270 2.30 -8.06 2.64
C ILE A 270 1.15 -8.80 3.33
N GLY A 271 0.06 -8.07 3.61
CA GLY A 271 -1.14 -8.59 4.27
C GLY A 271 -1.98 -9.51 3.39
N ALA A 272 -3.05 -10.06 3.97
CA ALA A 272 -3.87 -11.06 3.28
C ALA A 272 -4.51 -10.52 2.00
N THR A 273 -5.10 -9.33 2.03
CA THR A 273 -5.80 -8.75 0.88
C THR A 273 -4.87 -8.54 -0.31
N ILE A 274 -3.76 -7.85 -0.09
CA ILE A 274 -2.76 -7.63 -1.14
C ILE A 274 -2.13 -8.97 -1.54
N GLY A 275 -1.85 -9.83 -0.58
CA GLY A 275 -1.25 -11.15 -0.78
C GLY A 275 -2.07 -12.09 -1.68
N VAL A 276 -3.40 -12.08 -1.58
CA VAL A 276 -4.29 -12.85 -2.46
C VAL A 276 -4.10 -12.47 -3.93
N HIS A 277 -3.76 -11.22 -4.21
CA HIS A 277 -3.53 -10.73 -5.58
C HIS A 277 -2.07 -10.82 -6.04
N THR A 278 -1.10 -10.78 -5.12
CA THR A 278 0.33 -10.81 -5.47
C THR A 278 0.93 -12.20 -5.42
N GLY A 279 0.38 -13.06 -4.57
CA GLY A 279 1.00 -14.34 -4.25
C GLY A 279 2.32 -14.20 -3.50
N PRO A 280 2.99 -15.32 -3.18
CA PRO A 280 4.31 -15.30 -2.56
C PRO A 280 5.40 -14.91 -3.58
N GLY A 281 6.53 -14.35 -3.07
CA GLY A 281 7.71 -14.03 -3.88
C GLY A 281 7.70 -12.62 -4.49
N THR A 282 6.84 -11.73 -4.01
CA THR A 282 6.80 -10.32 -4.40
C THR A 282 7.58 -9.46 -3.39
N VAL A 283 8.43 -8.57 -3.88
CA VAL A 283 9.06 -7.49 -3.11
C VAL A 283 8.68 -6.16 -3.76
N ALA A 284 8.14 -5.25 -2.97
CA ALA A 284 7.81 -3.90 -3.39
C ALA A 284 8.57 -2.88 -2.55
N THR A 285 9.10 -1.85 -3.21
CA THR A 285 9.92 -0.80 -2.61
C THR A 285 9.30 0.55 -2.89
N PHE A 286 9.17 1.38 -1.85
CA PHE A 286 8.47 2.65 -1.90
C PHE A 286 9.33 3.77 -1.32
N TRP A 287 9.38 4.91 -2.03
CA TRP A 287 10.16 6.07 -1.65
C TRP A 287 9.51 7.37 -2.12
N TRP A 288 9.99 8.48 -1.64
CA TRP A 288 9.59 9.81 -2.10
C TRP A 288 10.42 10.24 -3.29
N GLY A 289 9.76 10.59 -4.38
CA GLY A 289 10.41 11.05 -5.60
C GLY A 289 10.59 12.56 -5.65
N GLU A 290 11.57 13.00 -6.43
CA GLU A 290 11.84 14.43 -6.71
C GLU A 290 10.67 15.07 -7.46
N GLU A 291 10.21 14.40 -8.51
CA GLU A 291 9.12 14.86 -9.36
C GLU A 291 7.85 14.03 -9.13
N PRO A 292 6.67 14.55 -9.48
CA PRO A 292 5.48 13.72 -9.59
C PRO A 292 5.69 12.57 -10.59
N ARG A 293 5.07 11.43 -10.31
CA ARG A 293 5.05 10.29 -11.25
C ARG A 293 4.38 10.68 -12.56
N ALA A 294 4.97 10.30 -13.68
CA ALA A 294 4.46 10.53 -15.03
C ALA A 294 3.39 9.50 -15.44
#